data_b60b34ad661003ae7557d40287ca10d4
#
_entry.id   b60b34ad661003ae7557d40287ca10d4
#
_cell.length_a   1.000
_cell.length_b   1.000
_cell.length_c   1.000
_cell.angle_alpha   90.00
_cell.angle_beta   90.00
_cell.angle_gamma   90.00
#
_symmetry.space_group_name_H-M   'P 1'
#
loop_
_entity.id
_entity.type
_entity.pdbx_description
1 polymer ?
#
loop_
_entity_poly.entity_id
_entity_poly.type
_entity_poly.pdbx_seq_one_letter_code
_entity_poly.pdbx_strand_id
1 'polypeptide(L)'
;MTLTKEAKQEIISKHGRSETDTGSAQVQIALLSTRINELTEHLRAHPKDHYSRRGLLKLVGRRRRFLNYLQRNDLEGYRGLIKELGLRR
;
A
#
# COMPACT_ATOMS: atom_id res chain seq x y z
N MET A 1 -2.64 6.44 -13.53
CA MET A 1 -2.64 5.60 -12.32
C MET A 1 -1.88 6.24 -11.17
N THR A 2 -2.20 7.45 -10.89
CA THR A 2 -1.63 8.14 -9.76
C THR A 2 -2.75 8.46 -8.77
N LEU A 3 -2.42 8.39 -7.49
CA LEU A 3 -3.36 8.79 -6.46
C LEU A 3 -3.60 10.29 -6.53
N THR A 4 -4.85 10.70 -6.44
CA THR A 4 -5.16 12.13 -6.34
C THR A 4 -4.69 12.64 -4.98
N LYS A 5 -4.54 13.96 -4.89
CA LYS A 5 -4.16 14.58 -3.63
C LYS A 5 -5.18 14.28 -2.53
N GLU A 6 -6.45 14.30 -2.87
CA GLU A 6 -7.54 14.03 -1.94
C GLU A 6 -7.51 12.58 -1.47
N ALA A 7 -7.25 11.63 -2.38
CA ALA A 7 -7.17 10.22 -2.03
C ALA A 7 -6.00 9.95 -1.09
N LYS A 8 -4.85 10.56 -1.36
CA LYS A 8 -3.69 10.44 -0.47
C LYS A 8 -3.98 10.99 0.92
N GLN A 9 -4.61 12.16 0.97
CA GLN A 9 -4.93 12.81 2.23
C GLN A 9 -5.90 11.98 3.05
N GLU A 10 -6.87 11.37 2.41
CA GLU A 10 -7.82 10.48 3.07
C GLU A 10 -7.11 9.28 3.70
N ILE A 11 -6.18 8.67 2.98
CA ILE A 11 -5.41 7.55 3.49
C ILE A 11 -4.54 7.97 4.67
N ILE A 12 -3.90 9.12 4.56
CA ILE A 12 -3.05 9.65 5.63
C ILE A 12 -3.87 9.91 6.88
N SER A 13 -5.05 10.51 6.74
CA SER A 13 -5.93 10.77 7.87
C SER A 13 -6.41 9.49 8.54
N LYS A 14 -6.68 8.46 7.75
CA LYS A 14 -7.21 7.20 8.27
C LYS A 14 -6.15 6.36 8.97
N HIS A 15 -4.93 6.32 8.45
CA HIS A 15 -3.88 5.42 8.92
C HIS A 15 -2.73 6.11 9.62
N GLY A 16 -2.58 7.41 9.44
CA GLY A 16 -1.50 8.17 10.06
C GLY A 16 -1.82 8.55 11.50
N ARG A 17 -0.77 8.93 12.22
CA ARG A 17 -0.91 9.44 13.59
C ARG A 17 -1.49 10.85 13.62
N SER A 18 -1.35 11.57 12.51
CA SER A 18 -1.87 12.90 12.33
C SER A 18 -2.14 13.10 10.86
N GLU A 19 -2.82 14.19 10.50
CA GLU A 19 -3.14 14.49 9.12
C GLU A 19 -1.91 14.73 8.24
N THR A 20 -0.76 14.99 8.85
CA THR A 20 0.48 15.24 8.12
C THR A 20 1.45 14.05 8.18
N ASP A 21 1.06 12.95 8.81
CA ASP A 21 1.91 11.78 8.94
C ASP A 21 1.95 11.00 7.63
N THR A 22 2.98 11.22 6.84
CA THR A 22 3.18 10.55 5.56
C THR A 22 4.24 9.45 5.63
N GLY A 23 4.95 9.34 6.75
CA GLY A 23 6.11 8.46 6.85
C GLY A 23 5.92 7.19 7.64
N SER A 24 4.78 7.01 8.31
CA SER A 24 4.58 5.80 9.10
C SER A 24 4.42 4.57 8.20
N ALA A 25 4.76 3.39 8.74
CA ALA A 25 4.64 2.15 8.00
C ALA A 25 3.20 1.89 7.59
N GLN A 26 2.23 2.19 8.45
CA GLN A 26 0.83 1.99 8.15
C GLN A 26 0.38 2.83 6.94
N VAL A 27 0.78 4.10 6.91
CA VAL A 27 0.45 4.99 5.79
C VAL A 27 1.09 4.49 4.50
N GLN A 28 2.36 4.12 4.56
CA GLN A 28 3.07 3.65 3.37
C GLN A 28 2.45 2.36 2.83
N ILE A 29 2.09 1.44 3.69
CA ILE A 29 1.45 0.19 3.28
C ILE A 29 0.10 0.48 2.62
N ALA A 30 -0.69 1.37 3.18
CA ALA A 30 -1.99 1.73 2.62
C ALA A 30 -1.85 2.39 1.25
N LEU A 31 -0.91 3.32 1.10
CA LEU A 31 -0.65 3.97 -0.18
C LEU A 31 -0.17 2.97 -1.23
N LEU A 32 0.76 2.09 -0.86
CA LEU A 32 1.26 1.06 -1.76
C LEU A 32 0.15 0.09 -2.17
N SER A 33 -0.71 -0.29 -1.24
CA SER A 33 -1.84 -1.19 -1.54
C SER A 33 -2.78 -0.57 -2.57
N THR A 34 -3.08 0.71 -2.45
CA THR A 34 -3.92 1.41 -3.42
C THR A 34 -3.28 1.39 -4.81
N ARG A 35 -1.99 1.71 -4.89
CA ARG A 35 -1.28 1.71 -6.18
C ARG A 35 -1.17 0.30 -6.77
N ILE A 36 -0.96 -0.70 -5.93
CA ILE A 36 -0.91 -2.09 -6.37
C ILE A 36 -2.24 -2.49 -6.98
N ASN A 37 -3.35 -2.13 -6.34
CA ASN A 37 -4.67 -2.43 -6.87
C ASN A 37 -4.92 -1.75 -8.21
N GLU A 38 -4.51 -0.50 -8.35
CA GLU A 38 -4.65 0.22 -9.62
C GLU A 38 -3.84 -0.45 -10.74
N LEU A 39 -2.60 -0.83 -10.46
CA LEU A 39 -1.75 -1.50 -11.45
C LEU A 39 -2.29 -2.90 -11.79
N THR A 40 -2.84 -3.61 -10.81
CA THR A 40 -3.45 -4.90 -11.04
C THR A 40 -4.61 -4.79 -12.02
N GLU A 41 -5.47 -3.78 -11.84
CA GLU A 41 -6.58 -3.54 -12.76
C GLU A 41 -6.07 -3.14 -14.15
N HIS A 42 -5.03 -2.31 -14.19
CA HIS A 42 -4.42 -1.92 -15.46
C HIS A 42 -3.91 -3.15 -16.23
N LEU A 43 -3.22 -4.06 -15.53
CA LEU A 43 -2.66 -5.26 -16.15
C LEU A 43 -3.74 -6.25 -16.58
N ARG A 44 -4.91 -6.22 -15.94
CA ARG A 44 -6.03 -7.04 -16.34
C ARG A 44 -6.51 -6.63 -17.75
N ALA A 45 -6.51 -5.33 -18.02
CA ALA A 45 -6.87 -4.79 -19.34
C ALA A 45 -5.70 -4.85 -20.33
N HIS A 46 -4.47 -4.81 -19.85
CA HIS A 46 -3.27 -4.76 -20.68
C HIS A 46 -2.26 -5.82 -20.23
N PRO A 47 -2.54 -7.12 -20.44
CA PRO A 47 -1.70 -8.19 -19.89
C PRO A 47 -0.29 -8.25 -20.48
N LYS A 48 -0.05 -7.60 -21.61
CA LYS A 48 1.28 -7.59 -22.25
C LYS A 48 2.12 -6.37 -21.88
N ASP A 49 1.64 -5.54 -20.97
CA ASP A 49 2.39 -4.39 -20.50
C ASP A 49 3.43 -4.84 -19.47
N HIS A 50 4.58 -5.28 -19.96
CA HIS A 50 5.65 -5.81 -19.11
C HIS A 50 6.29 -4.75 -18.24
N TYR A 51 6.27 -3.51 -18.69
CA TYR A 51 6.81 -2.40 -17.91
C TYR A 51 6.01 -2.17 -16.63
N SER A 52 4.68 -2.13 -16.76
CA SER A 52 3.81 -1.98 -15.59
C SER A 52 3.87 -3.20 -14.67
N ARG A 53 4.03 -4.40 -15.24
CA ARG A 53 4.18 -5.62 -14.44
C ARG A 53 5.43 -5.56 -13.58
N ARG A 54 6.54 -5.09 -14.14
CA ARG A 54 7.78 -4.92 -13.39
C ARG A 54 7.59 -3.91 -12.26
N GLY A 55 6.91 -2.80 -12.55
CA GLY A 55 6.59 -1.80 -11.53
C GLY A 55 5.74 -2.38 -10.41
N LEU A 56 4.74 -3.18 -10.76
CA LEU A 56 3.89 -3.84 -9.77
C LEU A 56 4.71 -4.74 -8.84
N LEU A 57 5.61 -5.55 -9.39
CA LEU A 57 6.44 -6.43 -8.58
C LEU A 57 7.33 -5.65 -7.61
N LYS A 58 7.85 -4.50 -8.03
CA LYS A 58 8.63 -3.65 -7.14
C LYS A 58 7.79 -3.11 -6.00
N LEU A 59 6.56 -2.70 -6.27
CA LEU A 59 5.66 -2.19 -5.24
C LEU A 59 5.26 -3.29 -4.26
N VAL A 60 5.00 -4.49 -4.74
CA VAL A 60 4.67 -5.64 -3.88
C VAL A 60 5.84 -5.96 -2.95
N GLY A 61 7.07 -5.95 -3.49
CA GLY A 61 8.27 -6.18 -2.68
C GLY A 61 8.46 -5.11 -1.61
N ARG A 62 8.22 -3.85 -1.97
CA ARG A 62 8.33 -2.74 -1.01
C ARG A 62 7.27 -2.87 0.09
N ARG A 63 6.03 -3.20 -0.28
CA ARG A 63 4.97 -3.41 0.70
C ARG A 63 5.33 -4.52 1.67
N ARG A 64 5.89 -5.62 1.18
CA ARG A 64 6.31 -6.73 2.03
C ARG A 64 7.35 -6.30 3.05
N ARG A 65 8.32 -5.48 2.65
CA ARG A 65 9.33 -4.97 3.57
C ARG A 65 8.70 -4.12 4.68
N PHE A 66 7.76 -3.25 4.33
CA PHE A 66 7.05 -2.45 5.33
C PHE A 66 6.20 -3.33 6.25
N LEU A 67 5.54 -4.33 5.70
CA LEU A 67 4.75 -5.26 6.52
C LEU A 67 5.61 -6.05 7.49
N ASN A 68 6.76 -6.52 7.06
CA ASN A 68 7.69 -7.22 7.93
C ASN A 68 8.21 -6.31 9.05
N TYR A 69 8.51 -5.07 8.71
CA TYR A 69 8.92 -4.08 9.69
C TYR A 69 7.83 -3.84 10.72
N LEU A 70 6.61 -3.64 10.27
CA LEU A 70 5.48 -3.38 11.15
C LEU A 70 5.21 -4.57 12.06
N GLN A 71 5.29 -5.79 11.53
CA GLN A 71 5.06 -7.00 12.30
C GLN A 71 6.04 -7.14 13.47
N ARG A 72 7.30 -6.75 13.24
CA ARG A 72 8.33 -6.81 14.28
C ARG A 72 8.19 -5.72 15.33
N ASN A 73 7.69 -4.57 14.95
CA ASN A 73 7.67 -3.40 15.83
C ASN A 73 6.30 -3.11 16.45
N ASP A 74 5.22 -3.57 15.80
CA ASP A 74 3.86 -3.33 16.30
C ASP A 74 2.95 -4.43 15.78
N LEU A 75 2.96 -5.56 16.45
CA LEU A 75 2.21 -6.74 16.00
C LEU A 75 0.70 -6.49 15.94
N GLU A 76 0.15 -5.77 16.90
CA GLU A 76 -1.28 -5.48 16.90
C GLU A 76 -1.66 -4.56 15.76
N GLY A 77 -0.86 -3.53 15.51
CA GLY A 77 -1.06 -2.63 14.36
C GLY A 77 -0.97 -3.40 13.05
N TYR A 78 -0.02 -4.33 12.95
CA TYR A 78 0.14 -5.18 11.79
C TYR A 78 -1.13 -6.03 11.54
N ARG A 79 -1.63 -6.70 12.57
CA ARG A 79 -2.82 -7.55 12.45
C ARG A 79 -4.05 -6.73 12.05
N GLY A 80 -4.22 -5.57 12.67
CA GLY A 80 -5.34 -4.70 12.37
C GLY A 80 -5.31 -4.19 10.94
N LEU A 81 -4.12 -3.81 10.47
CA LEU A 81 -3.95 -3.29 9.12
C LEU A 81 -4.20 -4.37 8.07
N ILE A 82 -3.69 -5.59 8.28
CA ILE A 82 -3.91 -6.70 7.37
C ILE A 82 -5.40 -6.98 7.24
N LYS A 83 -6.10 -7.02 8.36
CA LYS A 83 -7.54 -7.26 8.37
C LYS A 83 -8.29 -6.16 7.63
N GLU A 84 -7.94 -4.90 7.89
CA GLU A 84 -8.60 -3.77 7.27
C GLU A 84 -8.38 -3.70 5.76
N LEU A 85 -7.16 -3.97 5.31
CA LEU A 85 -6.81 -3.90 3.89
C LEU A 85 -7.09 -5.20 3.15
N GLY A 86 -7.50 -6.25 3.83
CA GLY A 86 -7.79 -7.53 3.20
C GLY A 86 -6.56 -8.24 2.69
N LEU A 87 -5.41 -8.01 3.28
CA LEU A 87 -4.16 -8.64 2.89
C LEU A 87 -4.02 -10.01 3.54
N ARG A 88 -3.27 -10.90 2.89
CA ARG A 88 -3.06 -12.23 3.42
C ARG A 88 -1.98 -12.30 4.48
N ARG A 89 -1.21 -11.24 4.63
CA ARG A 89 -0.12 -11.25 5.61
C ARG A 89 0.26 -9.86 5.98
#